data_8bba938b6e96ad9d0fff169610e84b63
#
_entry.id   8bba938b6e96ad9d0fff169610e84b63
#
_cell.length_a   1.000
_cell.length_b   1.000
_cell.length_c   1.000
_cell.angle_alpha   90.00
_cell.angle_beta   90.00
_cell.angle_gamma   90.00
#
_symmetry.space_group_name_H-M   'P 1'
#
loop_
_entity.id
_entity.type
_entity.pdbx_description
1 polymer ?
#
loop_
_entity_poly.entity_id
_entity_poly.type
_entity_poly.pdbx_seq_one_letter_code
_entity_poly.pdbx_strand_id
1 'polypeptide(L)'
;MLIYRFPNLFGKWCRPNYNSAVATFCNAFANDLPYTVNDPSVELELLYIDDLVDEMIAGLQGKEHHCEFDGLTVIPTESNTSSISHQPSAIGKYCYVPTTHKATLGEIVELLKSFADQPKTLMIPEIGEGTFAKKLYSTYLSYLPKEKVAFPLKMNIDNRGSFTELVHTLNTGQVSINISKPGITKGQHWHNTKWEFFIVVAGHGLIQERKLGTDEVIEFEVSGDNIQCIHMLPGYTHNIINLSETENLVTVMYCNEIFNPNKPDTYFEPVK
;
A
#
# COMPACT_ATOMS: atom_id res chain seq x y z
N MET A 1 -10.30 5.24 -40.00
CA MET A 1 -9.28 5.95 -39.24
C MET A 1 -9.93 6.39 -37.94
N LEU A 2 -9.43 5.97 -36.79
CA LEU A 2 -9.92 6.36 -35.47
C LEU A 2 -9.12 7.59 -34.99
N ILE A 3 -9.80 8.61 -34.51
CA ILE A 3 -9.19 9.85 -33.98
C ILE A 3 -9.58 9.98 -32.52
N TYR A 4 -8.62 9.70 -31.64
CA TYR A 4 -8.85 9.77 -30.19
C TYR A 4 -8.67 11.18 -29.66
N ARG A 5 -9.57 11.57 -28.74
CA ARG A 5 -9.50 12.76 -27.89
C ARG A 5 -9.35 12.30 -26.47
N PHE A 6 -8.25 12.66 -25.82
CA PHE A 6 -8.00 12.29 -24.43
C PHE A 6 -7.35 13.46 -23.65
N PRO A 7 -7.55 13.50 -22.33
CA PRO A 7 -7.03 14.54 -21.47
C PRO A 7 -5.53 14.36 -21.20
N ASN A 8 -5.03 14.98 -20.13
CA ASN A 8 -3.62 14.91 -19.76
C ASN A 8 -3.18 13.44 -19.50
N LEU A 9 -2.27 12.96 -20.35
CA LEU A 9 -1.75 11.61 -20.26
C LEU A 9 -0.63 11.55 -19.22
N PHE A 10 -0.63 10.49 -18.40
CA PHE A 10 0.44 10.20 -17.44
C PHE A 10 0.75 8.71 -17.38
N GLY A 11 1.92 8.35 -16.87
CA GLY A 11 2.36 6.98 -16.71
C GLY A 11 3.86 6.87 -16.48
N LYS A 12 4.32 5.64 -16.33
CA LYS A 12 5.73 5.31 -16.11
C LYS A 12 6.61 5.87 -17.21
N TRP A 13 7.78 6.42 -16.84
CA TRP A 13 8.84 6.90 -17.73
C TRP A 13 8.45 8.06 -18.66
N CYS A 14 7.32 8.73 -18.42
CA CYS A 14 6.98 9.94 -19.14
C CYS A 14 8.07 11.01 -18.91
N ARG A 15 8.42 11.76 -19.95
CA ARG A 15 9.48 12.78 -19.87
C ARG A 15 9.07 13.92 -18.94
N PRO A 16 9.79 14.15 -17.82
CA PRO A 16 9.51 15.27 -16.92
C PRO A 16 9.87 16.61 -17.57
N ASN A 17 9.31 17.69 -17.05
CA ASN A 17 9.54 19.07 -17.54
C ASN A 17 9.27 19.27 -19.04
N TYR A 18 8.27 18.57 -19.56
CA TYR A 18 7.83 18.70 -20.94
C TYR A 18 6.31 18.97 -21.00
N ASN A 19 5.47 17.96 -21.11
CA ASN A 19 4.02 18.15 -21.27
C ASN A 19 3.17 17.50 -20.16
N SER A 20 3.76 17.00 -19.08
CA SER A 20 3.04 16.32 -18.02
C SER A 20 3.41 16.90 -16.66
N ALA A 21 2.46 17.54 -15.99
CA ALA A 21 2.62 17.98 -14.61
C ALA A 21 2.87 16.78 -13.67
N VAL A 22 2.15 15.68 -13.87
CA VAL A 22 2.33 14.43 -13.07
C VAL A 22 3.75 13.91 -13.20
N ALA A 23 4.30 13.81 -14.43
CA ALA A 23 5.67 13.36 -14.64
C ALA A 23 6.68 14.28 -13.96
N THR A 24 6.46 15.60 -14.07
CA THR A 24 7.34 16.62 -13.46
C THR A 24 7.33 16.50 -11.94
N PHE A 25 6.16 16.37 -11.31
CA PHE A 25 6.06 16.20 -9.86
C PHE A 25 6.60 14.84 -9.41
N CYS A 26 6.27 13.73 -10.07
CA CYS A 26 6.84 12.42 -9.74
C CYS A 26 8.38 12.44 -9.75
N ASN A 27 8.97 13.03 -10.79
CA ASN A 27 10.41 13.17 -10.87
C ASN A 27 10.98 14.08 -9.76
N ALA A 28 10.30 15.18 -9.44
CA ALA A 28 10.75 16.10 -8.41
C ALA A 28 10.76 15.43 -7.02
N PHE A 29 9.67 14.75 -6.64
CA PHE A 29 9.60 14.04 -5.36
C PHE A 29 10.57 12.84 -5.28
N ALA A 30 10.70 12.08 -6.37
CA ALA A 30 11.62 10.95 -6.40
C ALA A 30 13.09 11.36 -6.24
N ASN A 31 13.46 12.52 -6.78
CA ASN A 31 14.84 12.99 -6.84
C ASN A 31 15.15 14.20 -5.94
N ASP A 32 14.26 14.56 -5.00
CA ASP A 32 14.37 15.73 -4.10
C ASP A 32 14.64 17.04 -4.85
N LEU A 33 14.00 17.21 -6.01
CA LEU A 33 14.15 18.41 -6.84
C LEU A 33 13.11 19.48 -6.44
N PRO A 34 13.42 20.76 -6.62
CA PRO A 34 12.44 21.82 -6.42
C PRO A 34 11.30 21.70 -7.43
N TYR A 35 10.09 22.02 -7.00
CA TYR A 35 8.90 22.10 -7.82
C TYR A 35 8.05 23.30 -7.44
N THR A 36 7.17 23.74 -8.33
CA THR A 36 6.26 24.85 -8.09
C THR A 36 4.84 24.43 -8.43
N VAL A 37 3.90 24.76 -7.55
CA VAL A 37 2.45 24.65 -7.78
C VAL A 37 1.90 26.07 -7.74
N ASN A 38 1.50 26.60 -8.91
CA ASN A 38 1.03 27.98 -9.00
C ASN A 38 -0.34 28.14 -8.32
N ASP A 39 -1.25 27.20 -8.57
CA ASP A 39 -2.56 27.13 -7.94
C ASP A 39 -2.92 25.68 -7.63
N PRO A 40 -2.89 25.27 -6.35
CA PRO A 40 -3.19 23.89 -5.96
C PRO A 40 -4.65 23.48 -6.18
N SER A 41 -5.56 24.42 -6.40
CA SER A 41 -7.00 24.14 -6.63
C SER A 41 -7.32 23.76 -8.08
N VAL A 42 -6.39 23.93 -9.01
CA VAL A 42 -6.59 23.56 -10.42
C VAL A 42 -6.80 22.07 -10.55
N GLU A 43 -7.99 21.66 -10.97
CA GLU A 43 -8.35 20.27 -11.26
C GLU A 43 -7.87 19.89 -12.66
N LEU A 44 -7.22 18.75 -12.77
CA LEU A 44 -6.84 18.13 -14.03
C LEU A 44 -7.68 16.88 -14.26
N GLU A 45 -8.12 16.68 -15.49
CA GLU A 45 -8.56 15.38 -15.96
C GLU A 45 -7.34 14.62 -16.50
N LEU A 46 -7.18 13.40 -16.02
CA LEU A 46 -5.97 12.59 -16.17
C LEU A 46 -6.30 11.21 -16.74
N LEU A 47 -5.56 10.80 -17.74
CA LEU A 47 -5.65 9.47 -18.34
C LEU A 47 -4.36 8.69 -18.08
N TYR A 48 -4.47 7.49 -17.54
CA TYR A 48 -3.32 6.62 -17.36
C TYR A 48 -2.96 5.89 -18.64
N ILE A 49 -1.67 5.73 -18.92
CA ILE A 49 -1.19 5.19 -20.20
C ILE A 49 -1.72 3.78 -20.48
N ASP A 50 -1.83 2.92 -19.47
CA ASP A 50 -2.28 1.54 -19.67
C ASP A 50 -3.78 1.52 -20.05
N ASP A 51 -4.62 2.41 -19.48
CA ASP A 51 -6.04 2.55 -19.87
C ASP A 51 -6.18 3.02 -21.34
N LEU A 52 -5.30 3.91 -21.80
CA LEU A 52 -5.25 4.31 -23.20
C LEU A 52 -4.86 3.13 -24.11
N VAL A 53 -3.87 2.34 -23.72
CA VAL A 53 -3.41 1.18 -24.49
C VAL A 53 -4.52 0.14 -24.59
N ASP A 54 -5.23 -0.15 -23.50
CA ASP A 54 -6.36 -1.09 -23.47
C ASP A 54 -7.47 -0.62 -24.41
N GLU A 55 -7.83 0.65 -24.38
CA GLU A 55 -8.83 1.21 -25.31
C GLU A 55 -8.37 1.12 -26.78
N MET A 56 -7.09 1.41 -27.06
CA MET A 56 -6.56 1.29 -28.42
C MET A 56 -6.59 -0.15 -28.92
N ILE A 57 -6.29 -1.13 -28.04
CA ILE A 57 -6.39 -2.56 -28.38
C ILE A 57 -7.84 -2.95 -28.62
N ALA A 58 -8.78 -2.47 -27.79
CA ALA A 58 -10.21 -2.68 -27.99
C ALA A 58 -10.69 -2.08 -29.31
N GLY A 59 -10.23 -0.87 -29.64
CA GLY A 59 -10.51 -0.21 -30.91
C GLY A 59 -10.02 -0.99 -32.14
N LEU A 60 -8.87 -1.68 -32.05
CA LEU A 60 -8.43 -2.59 -33.13
C LEU A 60 -9.35 -3.79 -33.32
N GLN A 61 -10.15 -4.12 -32.32
CA GLN A 61 -11.14 -5.21 -32.35
C GLN A 61 -12.57 -4.70 -32.69
N GLY A 62 -12.70 -3.40 -33.05
CA GLY A 62 -14.00 -2.77 -33.35
C GLY A 62 -14.87 -2.53 -32.12
N LYS A 63 -14.25 -2.31 -30.95
CA LYS A 63 -14.91 -2.05 -29.65
C LYS A 63 -14.56 -0.67 -29.10
N GLU A 64 -14.27 0.28 -29.97
CA GLU A 64 -13.96 1.66 -29.63
C GLU A 64 -15.15 2.42 -29.04
N HIS A 65 -14.88 3.39 -28.18
CA HIS A 65 -15.88 4.31 -27.63
C HIS A 65 -15.90 5.62 -28.44
N HIS A 66 -17.07 6.00 -28.98
CA HIS A 66 -17.23 7.17 -29.80
C HIS A 66 -17.69 8.40 -29.00
N CYS A 67 -17.31 9.59 -29.46
CA CYS A 67 -17.75 10.86 -28.88
C CYS A 67 -17.83 11.99 -29.94
N GLU A 68 -18.59 13.00 -29.60
CA GLU A 68 -18.50 14.33 -30.19
C GLU A 68 -17.55 15.20 -29.36
N PHE A 69 -16.96 16.21 -30.01
CA PHE A 69 -16.07 17.18 -29.37
C PHE A 69 -16.39 18.58 -29.87
N ASP A 70 -16.80 19.46 -28.98
CA ASP A 70 -17.18 20.85 -29.29
C ASP A 70 -16.00 21.83 -29.27
N GLY A 71 -14.79 21.36 -29.03
CA GLY A 71 -13.56 22.15 -28.88
C GLY A 71 -13.12 22.30 -27.42
N LEU A 72 -13.96 21.98 -26.46
CA LEU A 72 -13.69 22.04 -25.02
C LEU A 72 -14.01 20.72 -24.33
N THR A 73 -15.15 20.10 -24.63
CA THR A 73 -15.71 18.96 -23.90
C THR A 73 -15.85 17.73 -24.80
N VAL A 74 -15.48 16.58 -24.27
CA VAL A 74 -15.76 15.25 -24.85
C VAL A 74 -17.16 14.85 -24.41
N ILE A 75 -18.06 14.61 -25.38
CA ILE A 75 -19.46 14.21 -25.13
C ILE A 75 -19.63 12.78 -25.66
N PRO A 76 -19.71 11.76 -24.78
CA PRO A 76 -19.90 10.37 -25.21
C PRO A 76 -21.16 10.21 -26.05
N THR A 77 -21.04 9.46 -27.16
CA THR A 77 -22.19 9.07 -27.97
C THR A 77 -22.47 7.59 -27.71
N GLU A 78 -23.67 7.26 -27.17
CA GLU A 78 -24.04 5.87 -26.94
C GLU A 78 -24.09 5.14 -28.27
N SER A 79 -23.30 4.08 -28.39
CA SER A 79 -23.46 3.13 -29.48
C SER A 79 -24.71 2.29 -29.20
N ASN A 80 -25.86 2.62 -29.80
CA ASN A 80 -27.03 1.77 -29.81
C ASN A 80 -26.72 0.49 -30.63
N THR A 81 -26.14 -0.52 -29.98
CA THR A 81 -25.95 -1.87 -30.54
C THR A 81 -27.24 -2.70 -30.45
N SER A 82 -28.39 -2.16 -30.83
CA SER A 82 -29.57 -3.00 -31.05
C SER A 82 -30.62 -2.23 -31.83
N SER A 83 -30.54 -2.27 -33.17
CA SER A 83 -31.68 -2.53 -34.05
C SER A 83 -31.26 -2.32 -35.51
N ILE A 84 -31.68 -3.25 -36.31
CA ILE A 84 -31.63 -3.22 -37.80
C ILE A 84 -32.48 -2.02 -38.27
N SER A 85 -31.90 -0.84 -38.34
CA SER A 85 -32.45 0.29 -39.09
C SER A 85 -31.34 0.86 -39.96
N HIS A 86 -31.57 0.82 -41.28
CA HIS A 86 -30.70 1.35 -42.30
C HIS A 86 -30.71 2.89 -42.36
N GLN A 87 -30.39 3.53 -41.24
CA GLN A 87 -29.94 4.93 -41.24
C GLN A 87 -28.59 4.97 -40.53
N PRO A 88 -27.55 5.61 -41.08
CA PRO A 88 -26.36 5.88 -40.33
C PRO A 88 -26.74 6.79 -39.16
N SER A 89 -26.93 6.22 -37.97
CA SER A 89 -26.91 7.01 -36.73
C SER A 89 -25.59 7.75 -36.73
N ALA A 90 -25.60 9.03 -36.40
CA ALA A 90 -24.39 9.85 -36.34
C ALA A 90 -23.43 9.23 -35.32
N ILE A 91 -22.56 8.35 -35.79
CA ILE A 91 -21.44 7.85 -35.01
C ILE A 91 -20.55 9.05 -34.72
N GLY A 92 -20.26 9.34 -33.49
CA GLY A 92 -19.39 10.44 -33.12
C GLY A 92 -18.09 10.44 -33.91
N LYS A 93 -17.66 11.62 -34.32
CA LYS A 93 -16.50 11.81 -35.20
C LYS A 93 -15.18 11.39 -34.57
N TYR A 94 -15.15 11.35 -33.24
CA TYR A 94 -13.95 11.07 -32.45
C TYR A 94 -14.17 9.85 -31.56
N CYS A 95 -13.06 9.31 -31.08
CA CYS A 95 -13.04 8.29 -30.04
C CYS A 95 -12.52 8.89 -28.73
N TYR A 96 -12.89 8.31 -27.60
CA TYR A 96 -12.41 8.71 -26.28
C TYR A 96 -12.11 7.48 -25.42
N VAL A 97 -11.40 7.70 -24.32
CA VAL A 97 -11.13 6.66 -23.32
C VAL A 97 -12.08 6.88 -22.15
N PRO A 98 -12.95 5.92 -21.80
CA PRO A 98 -13.97 6.12 -20.76
C PRO A 98 -13.38 6.16 -19.34
N THR A 99 -12.21 5.56 -19.12
CA THR A 99 -11.56 5.53 -17.82
C THR A 99 -10.61 6.72 -17.66
N THR A 100 -11.06 7.77 -16.97
CA THR A 100 -10.24 8.92 -16.59
C THR A 100 -10.33 9.17 -15.09
N HIS A 101 -9.43 10.00 -14.58
CA HIS A 101 -9.36 10.40 -13.18
C HIS A 101 -9.38 11.93 -13.10
N LYS A 102 -9.99 12.47 -12.06
CA LYS A 102 -9.92 13.89 -11.73
C LYS A 102 -9.16 14.06 -10.44
N ALA A 103 -8.20 14.98 -10.44
CA ALA A 103 -7.45 15.35 -9.25
C ALA A 103 -6.96 16.79 -9.38
N THR A 104 -6.94 17.52 -8.28
CA THR A 104 -6.31 18.83 -8.21
C THR A 104 -4.78 18.70 -8.14
N LEU A 105 -4.07 19.76 -8.53
CA LEU A 105 -2.60 19.81 -8.39
C LEU A 105 -2.19 19.63 -6.92
N GLY A 106 -2.98 20.15 -5.98
CA GLY A 106 -2.74 19.97 -4.55
C GLY A 106 -2.85 18.51 -4.11
N GLU A 107 -3.93 17.81 -4.51
CA GLU A 107 -4.12 16.38 -4.21
C GLU A 107 -2.99 15.51 -4.78
N ILE A 108 -2.54 15.78 -6.01
CA ILE A 108 -1.42 15.08 -6.61
C ILE A 108 -0.15 15.26 -5.76
N VAL A 109 0.15 16.48 -5.35
CA VAL A 109 1.33 16.82 -4.54
C VAL A 109 1.27 16.18 -3.15
N GLU A 110 0.13 16.21 -2.46
CA GLU A 110 -0.03 15.57 -1.15
C GLU A 110 0.12 14.04 -1.22
N LEU A 111 -0.42 13.40 -2.27
CA LEU A 111 -0.19 11.97 -2.51
C LEU A 111 1.30 11.68 -2.71
N LEU A 112 1.97 12.42 -3.58
CA LEU A 112 3.40 12.22 -3.86
C LEU A 112 4.27 12.47 -2.61
N LYS A 113 3.91 13.41 -1.78
CA LYS A 113 4.57 13.66 -0.49
C LYS A 113 4.42 12.47 0.45
N SER A 114 3.21 11.92 0.56
CA SER A 114 2.97 10.71 1.36
C SER A 114 3.78 9.51 0.86
N PHE A 115 3.92 9.35 -0.46
CA PHE A 115 4.73 8.29 -1.07
C PHE A 115 6.22 8.48 -0.79
N ALA A 116 6.73 9.71 -0.90
CA ALA A 116 8.13 10.03 -0.62
C ALA A 116 8.50 9.85 0.86
N ASP A 117 7.54 10.05 1.77
CA ASP A 117 7.74 9.88 3.21
C ASP A 117 7.58 8.41 3.68
N GLN A 118 7.10 7.50 2.83
CA GLN A 118 6.88 6.10 3.17
C GLN A 118 8.10 5.40 3.80
N PRO A 119 9.36 5.59 3.33
CA PRO A 119 10.52 4.99 3.98
C PRO A 119 10.76 5.43 5.43
N LYS A 120 10.24 6.59 5.83
CA LYS A 120 10.36 7.15 7.20
C LYS A 120 9.18 6.74 8.08
N THR A 121 7.97 6.77 7.51
CA THR A 121 6.72 6.49 8.23
C THR A 121 6.38 5.02 8.27
N LEU A 122 6.95 4.23 7.36
CA LEU A 122 6.60 2.83 7.07
C LEU A 122 5.13 2.65 6.66
N MET A 123 4.39 3.74 6.44
CA MET A 123 2.97 3.70 6.10
C MET A 123 2.77 3.19 4.68
N ILE A 124 1.97 2.13 4.53
CA ILE A 124 1.51 1.67 3.21
C ILE A 124 0.53 2.71 2.65
N PRO A 125 0.75 3.23 1.42
CA PRO A 125 -0.18 4.16 0.81
C PRO A 125 -1.56 3.54 0.57
N GLU A 126 -2.62 4.35 0.59
CA GLU A 126 -3.97 3.93 0.20
C GLU A 126 -4.07 3.84 -1.32
N ILE A 127 -3.82 2.64 -1.84
CA ILE A 127 -3.73 2.37 -3.28
C ILE A 127 -4.71 1.27 -3.71
N GLY A 128 -5.99 1.47 -3.46
CA GLY A 128 -7.05 0.55 -3.90
C GLY A 128 -7.01 0.25 -5.40
N GLU A 129 -7.55 -0.89 -5.81
CA GLU A 129 -7.58 -1.29 -7.22
C GLU A 129 -8.36 -0.27 -8.08
N GLY A 130 -7.83 0.06 -9.26
CA GLY A 130 -8.42 1.02 -10.20
C GLY A 130 -8.33 2.49 -9.78
N THR A 131 -7.82 2.80 -8.58
CA THR A 131 -7.75 4.18 -8.09
C THR A 131 -6.63 4.99 -8.76
N PHE A 132 -6.84 6.32 -8.83
CA PHE A 132 -5.80 7.25 -9.26
C PHE A 132 -4.52 7.12 -8.42
N ALA A 133 -4.66 7.00 -7.11
CA ALA A 133 -3.52 6.86 -6.20
C ALA A 133 -2.64 5.66 -6.52
N LYS A 134 -3.22 4.48 -6.88
CA LYS A 134 -2.46 3.30 -7.30
C LYS A 134 -1.65 3.56 -8.57
N LYS A 135 -2.28 4.18 -9.56
CA LYS A 135 -1.64 4.53 -10.85
C LYS A 135 -0.55 5.58 -10.67
N LEU A 136 -0.81 6.58 -9.82
CA LEU A 136 0.16 7.62 -9.48
C LEU A 136 1.36 7.04 -8.72
N TYR A 137 1.12 6.13 -7.76
CA TYR A 137 2.21 5.47 -7.01
C TYR A 137 3.10 4.63 -7.93
N SER A 138 2.50 3.85 -8.83
CA SER A 138 3.25 3.09 -9.85
C SER A 138 4.08 4.02 -10.76
N THR A 139 3.52 5.18 -11.12
CA THR A 139 4.24 6.21 -11.90
C THR A 139 5.40 6.78 -11.08
N TYR A 140 5.16 7.20 -9.83
CA TYR A 140 6.19 7.73 -8.93
C TYR A 140 7.37 6.76 -8.75
N LEU A 141 7.09 5.48 -8.49
CA LEU A 141 8.14 4.46 -8.31
C LEU A 141 9.04 4.32 -9.54
N SER A 142 8.52 4.57 -10.75
CA SER A 142 9.32 4.51 -11.98
C SER A 142 10.37 5.62 -12.11
N TYR A 143 10.30 6.66 -11.28
CA TYR A 143 11.28 7.75 -11.23
C TYR A 143 12.29 7.63 -10.08
N LEU A 144 12.13 6.64 -9.20
CA LEU A 144 13.06 6.45 -8.08
C LEU A 144 14.48 6.20 -8.61
N PRO A 145 15.46 6.98 -8.18
CA PRO A 145 16.86 6.68 -8.46
C PRO A 145 17.29 5.41 -7.72
N LYS A 146 18.29 4.71 -8.24
CA LYS A 146 18.77 3.43 -7.73
C LYS A 146 19.03 3.46 -6.22
N GLU A 147 19.54 4.57 -5.72
CA GLU A 147 19.93 4.78 -4.32
C GLU A 147 18.73 4.85 -3.37
N LYS A 148 17.52 5.12 -3.89
CA LYS A 148 16.27 5.19 -3.11
C LYS A 148 15.38 3.97 -3.24
N VAL A 149 15.76 2.99 -4.08
CA VAL A 149 14.99 1.74 -4.24
C VAL A 149 15.05 0.87 -2.98
N ALA A 150 16.17 0.93 -2.25
CA ALA A 150 16.35 0.24 -0.98
C ALA A 150 16.55 1.25 0.16
N PHE A 151 15.89 1.01 1.28
CA PHE A 151 16.06 1.83 2.48
C PHE A 151 16.20 0.91 3.72
N PRO A 152 17.04 1.29 4.71
CA PRO A 152 17.24 0.50 5.91
C PRO A 152 16.04 0.62 6.85
N LEU A 153 15.66 -0.49 7.49
CA LEU A 153 14.71 -0.49 8.59
C LEU A 153 15.45 -0.35 9.93
N LYS A 154 14.85 0.35 10.87
CA LYS A 154 15.41 0.51 12.22
C LYS A 154 15.26 -0.78 13.00
N MET A 155 16.38 -1.45 13.26
CA MET A 155 16.45 -2.62 14.13
C MET A 155 16.66 -2.19 15.59
N ASN A 156 15.74 -2.53 16.48
CA ASN A 156 15.91 -2.38 17.92
C ASN A 156 16.55 -3.67 18.45
N ILE A 157 17.86 -3.63 18.75
CA ILE A 157 18.67 -4.80 19.11
C ILE A 157 19.05 -4.73 20.60
N ASP A 158 18.89 -5.87 21.32
CA ASP A 158 19.37 -6.06 22.69
C ASP A 158 20.00 -7.46 22.88
N ASN A 159 20.31 -7.85 24.12
CA ASN A 159 20.89 -9.15 24.44
C ASN A 159 19.94 -10.32 24.14
N ARG A 160 18.65 -10.10 24.03
CA ARG A 160 17.61 -11.10 23.74
C ARG A 160 17.41 -11.34 22.24
N GLY A 161 17.85 -10.43 21.39
CA GLY A 161 17.67 -10.50 19.93
C GLY A 161 17.33 -9.16 19.33
N SER A 162 16.35 -9.09 18.39
CA SER A 162 15.94 -7.84 17.77
C SER A 162 14.44 -7.75 17.56
N PHE A 163 13.96 -6.52 17.42
CA PHE A 163 12.61 -6.18 17.00
C PHE A 163 12.68 -5.09 15.92
N THR A 164 11.97 -5.30 14.81
CA THR A 164 12.01 -4.40 13.66
C THR A 164 10.59 -4.20 13.12
N GLU A 165 10.15 -2.97 13.07
CA GLU A 165 8.90 -2.59 12.38
C GLU A 165 9.14 -2.66 10.88
N LEU A 166 8.22 -3.28 10.14
CA LEU A 166 8.32 -3.48 8.70
C LEU A 166 7.44 -2.51 7.94
N VAL A 167 6.14 -2.47 8.30
CA VAL A 167 5.15 -1.61 7.66
C VAL A 167 4.04 -1.25 8.64
N HIS A 168 3.44 -0.07 8.41
CA HIS A 168 2.23 0.40 9.08
C HIS A 168 1.07 0.43 8.08
N THR A 169 -0.15 0.11 8.53
CA THR A 169 -1.35 0.15 7.69
C THR A 169 -2.22 1.35 8.03
N LEU A 170 -3.02 1.82 7.08
CA LEU A 170 -3.88 2.99 7.24
C LEU A 170 -4.93 2.86 8.37
N ASN A 171 -5.34 1.62 8.66
CA ASN A 171 -6.22 1.32 9.80
C ASN A 171 -5.45 1.11 11.11
N THR A 172 -4.31 1.79 11.26
CA THR A 172 -3.45 1.81 12.45
C THR A 172 -2.71 0.51 12.77
N GLY A 173 -2.76 -0.50 11.90
CA GLY A 173 -2.04 -1.76 12.11
C GLY A 173 -0.53 -1.62 11.89
N GLN A 174 0.23 -2.48 12.59
CA GLN A 174 1.68 -2.58 12.51
C GLN A 174 2.09 -4.02 12.23
N VAL A 175 2.92 -4.22 11.20
CA VAL A 175 3.60 -5.50 10.95
C VAL A 175 5.06 -5.35 11.39
N SER A 176 5.54 -6.31 12.14
CA SER A 176 6.93 -6.32 12.64
C SER A 176 7.53 -7.72 12.59
N ILE A 177 8.85 -7.79 12.70
CA ILE A 177 9.58 -9.04 12.86
C ILE A 177 10.33 -9.02 14.18
N ASN A 178 10.21 -10.13 14.92
CA ASN A 178 10.90 -10.36 16.16
C ASN A 178 11.85 -11.54 16.01
N ILE A 179 13.13 -11.35 16.35
CA ILE A 179 14.14 -12.40 16.39
C ILE A 179 14.50 -12.61 17.84
N SER A 180 14.29 -13.84 18.35
CA SER A 180 14.67 -14.24 19.70
C SER A 180 15.85 -15.20 19.65
N LYS A 181 16.92 -14.90 20.38
CA LYS A 181 18.07 -15.78 20.53
C LYS A 181 17.70 -17.10 21.23
N PRO A 182 18.55 -18.14 21.15
CA PRO A 182 18.35 -19.40 21.84
C PRO A 182 17.98 -19.26 23.32
N GLY A 183 16.98 -20.00 23.78
CA GLY A 183 16.52 -20.03 25.16
C GLY A 183 15.82 -18.76 25.68
N ILE A 184 15.65 -17.74 24.83
CA ILE A 184 15.07 -16.46 25.27
C ILE A 184 13.54 -16.51 25.31
N THR A 185 13.00 -15.97 26.40
CA THR A 185 11.57 -15.66 26.56
C THR A 185 11.34 -14.17 26.36
N LYS A 186 10.36 -13.79 25.54
CA LYS A 186 9.86 -12.42 25.35
C LYS A 186 8.37 -12.35 25.62
N GLY A 187 7.82 -11.14 25.84
CA GLY A 187 6.45 -10.92 26.23
C GLY A 187 6.34 -10.74 27.74
N GLN A 188 5.59 -11.57 28.46
CA GLN A 188 5.27 -11.45 29.88
C GLN A 188 4.43 -10.18 30.14
N HIS A 189 3.43 -9.98 29.28
CA HIS A 189 2.52 -8.83 29.40
C HIS A 189 1.15 -9.16 28.79
N TRP A 190 0.20 -8.30 29.08
CA TRP A 190 -1.14 -8.37 28.53
C TRP A 190 -1.57 -7.03 27.95
N HIS A 191 -2.63 -7.06 27.14
CA HIS A 191 -3.25 -5.91 26.52
C HIS A 191 -4.73 -5.82 26.88
N ASN A 192 -5.28 -4.59 26.86
CA ASN A 192 -6.70 -4.38 27.14
C ASN A 192 -7.55 -4.43 25.86
N THR A 193 -7.22 -3.62 24.85
CA THR A 193 -7.92 -3.58 23.55
C THR A 193 -7.01 -3.91 22.37
N LYS A 194 -5.72 -3.79 22.57
CA LYS A 194 -4.72 -4.20 21.62
C LYS A 194 -4.72 -5.73 21.50
N TRP A 195 -4.66 -6.23 20.27
CA TRP A 195 -4.50 -7.65 19.99
C TRP A 195 -3.41 -7.86 18.94
N GLU A 196 -2.81 -9.02 18.96
CA GLU A 196 -1.68 -9.34 18.09
C GLU A 196 -1.86 -10.71 17.46
N PHE A 197 -1.20 -10.92 16.30
CA PHE A 197 -0.91 -12.23 15.73
C PHE A 197 0.56 -12.52 15.91
N PHE A 198 0.89 -13.74 16.33
CA PHE A 198 2.25 -14.26 16.29
C PHE A 198 2.30 -15.40 15.26
N ILE A 199 3.22 -15.29 14.30
CA ILE A 199 3.41 -16.23 13.21
C ILE A 199 4.90 -16.60 13.19
N VAL A 200 5.23 -17.77 13.71
CA VAL A 200 6.62 -18.27 13.67
C VAL A 200 6.93 -18.76 12.25
N VAL A 201 7.99 -18.21 11.65
CA VAL A 201 8.40 -18.50 10.25
C VAL A 201 9.76 -19.20 10.17
N ALA A 202 10.52 -19.23 11.26
CA ALA A 202 11.75 -20.03 11.37
C ALA A 202 12.07 -20.32 12.84
N GLY A 203 12.71 -21.46 13.10
CA GLY A 203 13.04 -21.95 14.44
C GLY A 203 11.87 -22.70 15.09
N HIS A 204 12.04 -23.03 16.38
CA HIS A 204 11.10 -23.82 17.19
C HIS A 204 10.84 -23.11 18.50
N GLY A 205 9.58 -22.90 18.85
CA GLY A 205 9.17 -22.11 20.02
C GLY A 205 7.91 -22.59 20.70
N LEU A 206 7.64 -21.99 21.85
CA LEU A 206 6.43 -22.19 22.63
C LEU A 206 5.77 -20.82 22.89
N ILE A 207 4.52 -20.68 22.54
CA ILE A 207 3.69 -19.54 22.92
C ILE A 207 2.79 -19.97 24.08
N GLN A 208 2.73 -19.15 25.12
CA GLN A 208 1.90 -19.40 26.29
C GLN A 208 0.98 -18.22 26.52
N GLU A 209 -0.28 -18.50 26.84
CA GLU A 209 -1.30 -17.51 27.20
C GLU A 209 -2.00 -17.92 28.49
N ARG A 210 -2.23 -16.97 29.39
CA ARG A 210 -2.99 -17.18 30.62
C ARG A 210 -3.99 -16.05 30.80
N LYS A 211 -5.27 -16.39 30.97
CA LYS A 211 -6.32 -15.40 31.30
C LYS A 211 -6.02 -14.74 32.65
N LEU A 212 -6.14 -13.43 32.73
CA LEU A 212 -5.95 -12.68 33.97
C LEU A 212 -6.87 -13.19 35.07
N GLY A 213 -6.29 -13.35 36.26
CA GLY A 213 -7.01 -13.87 37.43
C GLY A 213 -7.27 -15.37 37.44
N THR A 214 -6.63 -16.15 36.56
CA THR A 214 -6.66 -17.62 36.56
C THR A 214 -5.26 -18.20 36.53
N ASP A 215 -5.13 -19.50 36.83
CA ASP A 215 -3.85 -20.22 36.81
C ASP A 215 -3.70 -21.12 35.56
N GLU A 216 -4.77 -21.29 34.77
CA GLU A 216 -4.74 -22.12 33.56
C GLU A 216 -3.92 -21.48 32.45
N VAL A 217 -2.91 -22.19 31.96
CA VAL A 217 -2.05 -21.76 30.87
C VAL A 217 -2.37 -22.56 29.62
N ILE A 218 -2.66 -21.83 28.53
CA ILE A 218 -2.81 -22.41 27.18
C ILE A 218 -1.44 -22.37 26.52
N GLU A 219 -1.02 -23.47 25.91
CA GLU A 219 0.29 -23.61 25.29
C GLU A 219 0.17 -24.01 23.82
N PHE A 220 0.93 -23.33 22.95
CA PHE A 220 1.02 -23.57 21.52
C PHE A 220 2.49 -23.81 21.16
N GLU A 221 2.84 -25.05 20.82
CA GLU A 221 4.13 -25.36 20.23
C GLU A 221 4.11 -24.94 18.75
N VAL A 222 5.09 -24.15 18.33
CA VAL A 222 5.15 -23.49 17.03
C VAL A 222 6.49 -23.66 16.35
N SER A 223 6.49 -23.79 15.03
CA SER A 223 7.73 -23.91 14.26
C SER A 223 7.61 -23.31 12.87
N GLY A 224 8.78 -23.03 12.25
CA GLY A 224 8.83 -22.61 10.84
C GLY A 224 8.46 -23.72 9.85
N ASP A 225 8.46 -24.99 10.26
CA ASP A 225 8.07 -26.13 9.42
C ASP A 225 6.56 -26.28 9.28
N ASN A 226 5.80 -25.76 10.24
CA ASN A 226 4.33 -25.75 10.26
C ASN A 226 3.82 -24.36 10.67
N ILE A 227 3.76 -23.45 9.73
CA ILE A 227 3.41 -22.04 9.98
C ILE A 227 1.94 -21.93 10.41
N GLN A 228 1.73 -21.40 11.60
CA GLN A 228 0.42 -21.14 12.21
C GLN A 228 0.34 -19.70 12.67
N CYS A 229 -0.87 -19.15 12.65
CA CYS A 229 -1.17 -17.84 13.21
C CYS A 229 -1.81 -18.04 14.60
N ILE A 230 -1.15 -17.55 15.64
CA ILE A 230 -1.67 -17.59 17.00
C ILE A 230 -2.14 -16.18 17.38
N HIS A 231 -3.40 -16.08 17.85
CA HIS A 231 -3.92 -14.82 18.39
C HIS A 231 -3.42 -14.61 19.81
N MET A 232 -2.85 -13.44 20.09
CA MET A 232 -2.65 -12.97 21.47
C MET A 232 -3.92 -12.26 21.91
N LEU A 233 -4.62 -12.87 22.87
CA LEU A 233 -5.96 -12.46 23.27
C LEU A 233 -5.93 -11.25 24.22
N PRO A 234 -6.74 -10.21 24.02
CA PRO A 234 -6.91 -9.16 25.02
C PRO A 234 -7.36 -9.72 26.37
N GLY A 235 -6.76 -9.23 27.46
CA GLY A 235 -7.02 -9.73 28.81
C GLY A 235 -6.34 -11.06 29.15
N TYR A 236 -5.43 -11.53 28.27
CA TYR A 236 -4.54 -12.66 28.55
C TYR A 236 -3.09 -12.18 28.60
N THR A 237 -2.37 -12.55 29.66
CA THR A 237 -0.92 -12.39 29.65
C THR A 237 -0.31 -13.46 28.76
N HIS A 238 0.68 -13.08 27.97
CA HIS A 238 1.30 -13.98 27.00
C HIS A 238 2.81 -13.83 26.93
N ASN A 239 3.46 -14.88 26.45
CA ASN A 239 4.88 -14.88 26.13
C ASN A 239 5.16 -15.76 24.92
N ILE A 240 6.37 -15.64 24.39
CA ILE A 240 6.95 -16.55 23.40
C ILE A 240 8.36 -16.96 23.85
N ILE A 241 8.62 -18.24 23.83
CA ILE A 241 9.87 -18.88 24.27
C ILE A 241 10.55 -19.49 23.07
N ASN A 242 11.82 -19.19 22.85
CA ASN A 242 12.65 -19.93 21.90
C ASN A 242 13.12 -21.23 22.58
N LEU A 243 12.65 -22.38 22.10
CA LEU A 243 13.01 -23.70 22.64
C LEU A 243 14.35 -24.25 22.12
N SER A 244 14.93 -23.65 21.07
CA SER A 244 16.22 -24.07 20.55
C SER A 244 17.37 -23.60 21.44
N GLU A 245 18.42 -24.40 21.56
CA GLU A 245 19.66 -24.02 22.23
C GLU A 245 20.66 -23.35 21.26
N THR A 246 20.46 -23.47 19.96
CA THR A 246 21.43 -23.06 18.94
C THR A 246 20.87 -22.10 17.88
N GLU A 247 19.58 -22.15 17.62
CA GLU A 247 18.95 -21.39 16.52
C GLU A 247 18.08 -20.25 17.02
N ASN A 248 18.00 -19.20 16.21
CA ASN A 248 17.09 -18.10 16.47
C ASN A 248 15.64 -18.50 16.15
N LEU A 249 14.72 -18.00 16.95
CA LEU A 249 13.28 -18.04 16.65
C LEU A 249 12.89 -16.75 15.93
N VAL A 250 12.30 -16.87 14.74
CA VAL A 250 11.86 -15.73 13.92
C VAL A 250 10.34 -15.71 13.88
N THR A 251 9.77 -14.63 14.38
CA THR A 251 8.32 -14.42 14.48
C THR A 251 7.92 -13.17 13.71
N VAL A 252 7.01 -13.31 12.75
CA VAL A 252 6.27 -12.18 12.17
C VAL A 252 5.11 -11.87 13.09
N MET A 253 4.93 -10.59 13.38
CA MET A 253 3.90 -10.11 14.29
C MET A 253 3.03 -9.07 13.57
N TYR A 254 1.73 -9.17 13.75
CA TYR A 254 0.79 -8.10 13.42
C TYR A 254 0.16 -7.59 14.70
N CYS A 255 0.00 -6.29 14.79
CA CYS A 255 -0.72 -5.62 15.85
C CYS A 255 -1.77 -4.68 15.25
N ASN A 256 -2.96 -4.61 15.83
CA ASN A 256 -4.05 -3.74 15.36
C ASN A 256 -3.80 -2.25 15.56
N GLU A 257 -2.73 -1.88 16.26
CA GLU A 257 -2.35 -0.49 16.46
C GLU A 257 -0.83 -0.28 16.40
N ILE A 258 -0.41 0.89 15.94
CA ILE A 258 1.00 1.32 15.95
C ILE A 258 1.40 1.62 17.41
N PHE A 259 2.58 1.17 17.80
CA PHE A 259 3.08 1.39 19.16
C PHE A 259 3.18 2.88 19.48
N ASN A 260 2.51 3.29 20.57
CA ASN A 260 2.57 4.64 21.11
C ASN A 260 3.17 4.61 22.54
N PRO A 261 4.41 5.12 22.73
CA PRO A 261 5.05 5.09 24.05
C PRO A 261 4.33 5.92 25.12
N ASN A 262 3.49 6.87 24.73
CA ASN A 262 2.70 7.69 25.66
C ASN A 262 1.38 7.02 26.07
N LYS A 263 0.93 5.97 25.33
CA LYS A 263 -0.28 5.20 25.60
C LYS A 263 -0.08 3.77 25.10
N PRO A 264 0.76 2.98 25.77
CA PRO A 264 1.24 1.71 25.19
C PRO A 264 0.24 0.55 25.24
N ASP A 265 -0.90 0.62 25.94
CA ASP A 265 -1.83 -0.50 26.19
C ASP A 265 -1.10 -1.84 26.38
N THR A 266 -0.03 -1.82 27.19
CA THR A 266 0.83 -2.99 27.47
C THR A 266 1.18 -3.00 28.95
N TYR A 267 0.80 -4.06 29.65
CA TYR A 267 0.91 -4.17 31.08
C TYR A 267 1.70 -5.43 31.45
N PHE A 268 2.77 -5.25 32.19
CA PHE A 268 3.63 -6.37 32.58
C PHE A 268 2.90 -7.30 33.56
N GLU A 269 2.84 -8.60 33.25
CA GLU A 269 2.41 -9.68 34.11
C GLU A 269 2.98 -11.00 33.58
N PRO A 270 3.74 -11.77 34.40
CA PRO A 270 4.25 -13.08 34.01
C PRO A 270 3.13 -14.08 33.71
N VAL A 271 3.37 -14.97 32.74
CA VAL A 271 2.43 -16.07 32.47
C VAL A 271 2.50 -17.14 33.57
N LYS A 272 3.69 -17.42 34.08
CA LYS A 272 3.98 -18.36 35.18
C LYS A 272 4.87 -17.71 36.22
#